data_c8c73444df072c7a312166b751fe6f29
#
_entry.id   c8c73444df072c7a312166b751fe6f29
#
_cell.length_a   1.000
_cell.length_b   1.000
_cell.length_c   1.000
_cell.angle_alpha   90.00
_cell.angle_beta   90.00
_cell.angle_gamma   90.00
#
_symmetry.space_group_name_H-M   'P 1'
#
loop_
_entity.id
_entity.type
_entity.pdbx_description
1 polymer ?
#
loop_
_entity_poly.entity_id
_entity_poly.type
_entity_poly.pdbx_seq_one_letter_code
_entity_poly.pdbx_strand_id
1 'polypeptide(L)'
;MSLIVYLSGEIHTDWRDEIERGAKAHNLDILFTAPVTDHDASDAAGDCLGEESNSFWRDHKSAKVNAIRTRTLIEQADLVVVRFGDKYKQWNAAFDAGYCAALDKPYITLHDEALIHPLKEVDAAAQAWATTTEQVVEILRYVLKP
;
A
#
# COMPACT_ATOMS: atom_id res chain seq x y z
N MET A 1 19.40 -11.83 1.05
CA MET A 1 18.14 -11.41 1.75
C MET A 1 17.21 -10.75 0.75
N SER A 2 15.95 -11.16 0.75
CA SER A 2 14.95 -10.56 -0.13
C SER A 2 14.63 -9.12 0.27
N LEU A 3 14.42 -8.24 -0.70
CA LEU A 3 13.83 -6.92 -0.45
C LEU A 3 12.36 -7.09 -0.01
N ILE A 4 11.95 -6.45 1.07
CA ILE A 4 10.56 -6.49 1.54
C ILE A 4 9.83 -5.26 1.04
N VAL A 5 8.78 -5.46 0.24
CA VAL A 5 7.97 -4.38 -0.34
C VAL A 5 6.52 -4.51 0.11
N TYR A 6 5.99 -3.49 0.78
CA TYR A 6 4.58 -3.41 1.15
C TYR A 6 3.78 -2.70 0.06
N LEU A 7 2.71 -3.34 -0.41
CA LEU A 7 1.83 -2.81 -1.46
C LEU A 7 0.56 -2.23 -0.83
N SER A 8 0.61 -0.95 -0.49
CA SER A 8 -0.46 -0.17 0.15
C SER A 8 -1.44 0.42 -0.87
N GLY A 9 -2.64 0.68 -0.46
CA GLY A 9 -3.59 1.49 -1.21
C GLY A 9 -4.80 0.71 -1.70
N GLU A 10 -5.37 1.12 -2.84
CA GLU A 10 -6.66 0.61 -3.29
C GLU A 10 -6.67 -0.92 -3.44
N ILE A 11 -7.83 -1.53 -3.17
CA ILE A 11 -7.99 -2.98 -3.09
C ILE A 11 -8.98 -3.54 -4.14
N HIS A 12 -9.36 -2.73 -5.13
CA HIS A 12 -10.45 -3.08 -6.07
C HIS A 12 -9.97 -3.55 -7.45
N THR A 13 -8.67 -3.37 -7.77
CA THR A 13 -8.08 -3.78 -9.04
C THR A 13 -6.90 -4.73 -8.83
N ASP A 14 -6.35 -5.27 -9.92
CA ASP A 14 -5.30 -6.28 -9.90
C ASP A 14 -3.87 -5.70 -9.96
N TRP A 15 -3.68 -4.45 -9.67
CA TRP A 15 -2.39 -3.77 -9.77
C TRP A 15 -1.28 -4.45 -8.94
N ARG A 16 -1.63 -5.07 -7.80
CA ARG A 16 -0.67 -5.84 -7.00
C ARG A 16 -0.16 -7.06 -7.76
N ASP A 17 -1.08 -7.80 -8.36
CA ASP A 17 -0.75 -8.98 -9.16
C ASP A 17 0.11 -8.61 -10.38
N GLU A 18 -0.14 -7.45 -10.99
CA GLU A 18 0.67 -6.94 -12.10
C GLU A 18 2.12 -6.68 -11.68
N ILE A 19 2.33 -6.03 -10.51
CA ILE A 19 3.68 -5.78 -9.98
C ILE A 19 4.36 -7.10 -9.63
N GLU A 20 3.68 -8.01 -8.94
CA GLU A 20 4.24 -9.30 -8.55
C GLU A 20 4.64 -10.14 -9.77
N ARG A 21 3.78 -10.18 -10.80
CA ARG A 21 4.11 -10.86 -12.08
C ARG A 21 5.29 -10.22 -12.79
N GLY A 22 5.35 -8.89 -12.82
CA GLY A 22 6.48 -8.18 -13.41
C GLY A 22 7.80 -8.45 -12.69
N ALA A 23 7.78 -8.42 -11.36
CA ALA A 23 8.95 -8.75 -10.54
C ALA A 23 9.41 -10.20 -10.79
N LYS A 24 8.48 -11.14 -10.82
CA LYS A 24 8.77 -12.55 -11.10
C LYS A 24 9.36 -12.75 -12.51
N ALA A 25 8.81 -12.07 -13.51
CA ALA A 25 9.32 -12.15 -14.89
C ALA A 25 10.78 -11.69 -15.01
N HIS A 26 11.23 -10.81 -14.13
CA HIS A 26 12.61 -10.35 -14.04
C HIS A 26 13.45 -11.05 -12.99
N ASN A 27 12.95 -12.11 -12.37
CA ASN A 27 13.61 -12.88 -11.31
C ASN A 27 14.10 -12.00 -10.13
N LEU A 28 13.31 -11.00 -9.76
CA LEU A 28 13.64 -10.13 -8.63
C LEU A 28 13.39 -10.86 -7.31
N ASP A 29 14.35 -10.81 -6.40
CA ASP A 29 14.24 -11.40 -5.07
C ASP A 29 13.50 -10.43 -4.13
N ILE A 30 12.17 -10.43 -4.21
CA ILE A 30 11.30 -9.54 -3.44
C ILE A 30 10.25 -10.36 -2.69
N LEU A 31 10.07 -10.04 -1.42
CA LEU A 31 8.95 -10.48 -0.61
C LEU A 31 7.90 -9.36 -0.59
N PHE A 32 6.76 -9.60 -1.24
CA PHE A 32 5.65 -8.66 -1.21
C PHE A 32 4.73 -8.93 -0.03
N THR A 33 4.32 -7.86 0.64
CA THR A 33 3.28 -7.86 1.68
C THR A 33 2.21 -6.84 1.33
N ALA A 34 0.99 -7.02 1.85
CA ALA A 34 -0.16 -6.21 1.47
C ALA A 34 -1.19 -6.17 2.61
N PRO A 35 -2.12 -5.20 2.60
CA PRO A 35 -3.30 -5.25 3.46
C PRO A 35 -4.18 -6.46 3.11
N VAL A 36 -5.16 -6.73 3.95
CA VAL A 36 -6.24 -7.67 3.61
C VAL A 36 -7.04 -7.04 2.47
N THR A 37 -7.06 -7.69 1.31
CA THR A 37 -7.71 -7.16 0.10
C THR A 37 -9.16 -7.62 -0.06
N ASP A 38 -9.60 -8.60 0.72
CA ASP A 38 -11.00 -8.98 0.85
C ASP A 38 -11.70 -7.92 1.73
N HIS A 39 -12.61 -7.15 1.13
CA HIS A 39 -13.29 -6.05 1.80
C HIS A 39 -14.10 -6.54 3.02
N ASP A 40 -14.85 -7.61 2.86
CA ASP A 40 -15.70 -8.15 3.94
C ASP A 40 -14.83 -8.69 5.09
N ALA A 41 -13.74 -9.39 4.80
CA ALA A 41 -12.80 -9.86 5.79
C ALA A 41 -12.12 -8.71 6.54
N SER A 42 -11.79 -7.64 5.85
CA SER A 42 -11.23 -6.43 6.44
C SER A 42 -12.23 -5.73 7.39
N ASP A 43 -13.48 -5.61 6.95
CA ASP A 43 -14.53 -5.00 7.77
C ASP A 43 -14.90 -5.86 8.99
N ALA A 44 -14.70 -7.17 8.92
CA ALA A 44 -14.96 -8.11 10.00
C ALA A 44 -13.76 -8.32 10.95
N ALA A 45 -12.63 -7.65 10.71
CA ALA A 45 -11.39 -7.90 11.46
C ALA A 45 -11.53 -7.72 12.98
N GLY A 46 -12.43 -6.84 13.42
CA GLY A 46 -12.70 -6.59 14.83
C GLY A 46 -13.74 -7.52 15.47
N ASP A 47 -14.42 -8.37 14.69
CA ASP A 47 -15.51 -9.22 15.18
C ASP A 47 -15.01 -10.26 16.19
N CYS A 48 -13.72 -10.62 16.17
CA CYS A 48 -13.09 -11.49 17.17
C CYS A 48 -13.12 -10.89 18.59
N LEU A 49 -13.34 -9.59 18.72
CA LEU A 49 -13.43 -8.88 20.00
C LEU A 49 -14.89 -8.80 20.53
N GLY A 50 -15.82 -9.43 19.87
CA GLY A 50 -17.24 -9.43 20.21
C GLY A 50 -18.08 -8.59 19.26
N GLU A 51 -19.38 -8.81 19.28
CA GLU A 51 -20.34 -8.12 18.43
C GLU A 51 -20.57 -6.68 18.89
N GLU A 52 -20.87 -5.82 17.92
CA GLU A 52 -21.34 -4.46 18.16
C GLU A 52 -22.70 -4.24 17.47
N SER A 53 -23.61 -3.61 18.17
CA SER A 53 -24.93 -3.26 17.62
C SER A 53 -24.90 -2.02 16.70
N ASN A 54 -23.80 -1.30 16.68
CA ASN A 54 -23.61 -0.04 15.98
C ASN A 54 -22.46 -0.15 15.00
N SER A 55 -22.70 0.18 13.73
CA SER A 55 -21.71 0.10 12.66
C SER A 55 -20.46 0.97 12.93
N PHE A 56 -20.62 2.13 13.56
CA PHE A 56 -19.52 3.00 13.91
C PHE A 56 -18.50 2.30 14.83
N TRP A 57 -18.96 1.61 15.87
CA TRP A 57 -18.07 0.89 16.78
C TRP A 57 -17.47 -0.36 16.15
N ARG A 58 -18.25 -1.05 15.32
CA ARG A 58 -17.75 -2.19 14.55
C ARG A 58 -16.61 -1.77 13.62
N ASP A 59 -16.78 -0.69 12.87
CA ASP A 59 -15.75 -0.13 11.98
C ASP A 59 -14.52 0.32 12.78
N HIS A 60 -14.71 0.95 13.93
CA HIS A 60 -13.61 1.37 14.81
C HIS A 60 -12.78 0.20 15.32
N LYS A 61 -13.42 -0.88 15.75
CA LYS A 61 -12.71 -2.10 16.17
C LYS A 61 -11.89 -2.68 15.03
N SER A 62 -12.50 -2.84 13.87
CA SER A 62 -11.84 -3.37 12.68
C SER A 62 -10.70 -2.47 12.22
N ALA A 63 -10.89 -1.16 12.22
CA ALA A 63 -9.84 -0.20 11.88
C ALA A 63 -8.64 -0.30 12.82
N LYS A 64 -8.85 -0.49 14.12
CA LYS A 64 -7.76 -0.64 15.10
C LYS A 64 -6.97 -1.92 14.88
N VAL A 65 -7.64 -3.05 14.65
CA VAL A 65 -6.97 -4.34 14.36
C VAL A 65 -6.20 -4.25 13.05
N ASN A 66 -6.82 -3.70 12.00
CA ASN A 66 -6.16 -3.47 10.72
C ASN A 66 -4.96 -2.52 10.85
N ALA A 67 -5.05 -1.50 11.72
CA ALA A 67 -3.94 -0.58 11.95
C ALA A 67 -2.72 -1.27 12.56
N ILE A 68 -2.91 -2.24 13.45
CA ILE A 68 -1.80 -3.05 13.99
C ILE A 68 -1.09 -3.76 12.84
N ARG A 69 -1.86 -4.45 11.99
CA ARG A 69 -1.31 -5.16 10.83
C ARG A 69 -0.58 -4.23 9.87
N THR A 70 -1.23 -3.14 9.46
CA THR A 70 -0.68 -2.19 8.50
C THR A 70 0.61 -1.55 9.00
N ARG A 71 0.62 -1.05 10.23
CA ARG A 71 1.81 -0.45 10.83
C ARG A 71 2.96 -1.44 10.94
N THR A 72 2.68 -2.66 11.40
CA THR A 72 3.68 -3.71 11.50
C THR A 72 4.32 -4.02 10.14
N LEU A 73 3.50 -4.18 9.10
CA LEU A 73 4.00 -4.49 7.76
C LEU A 73 4.76 -3.32 7.12
N ILE A 74 4.32 -2.09 7.33
CA ILE A 74 5.05 -0.91 6.86
C ILE A 74 6.40 -0.79 7.58
N GLU A 75 6.43 -0.97 8.89
CA GLU A 75 7.69 -0.89 9.65
C GLU A 75 8.70 -1.97 9.25
N GLN A 76 8.23 -3.16 8.91
CA GLN A 76 9.07 -4.28 8.46
C GLN A 76 9.52 -4.16 7.00
N ALA A 77 8.81 -3.38 6.17
CA ALA A 77 9.16 -3.21 4.77
C ALA A 77 10.43 -2.38 4.59
N ASP A 78 11.18 -2.67 3.54
CA ASP A 78 12.29 -1.84 3.08
C ASP A 78 11.81 -0.70 2.18
N LEU A 79 10.70 -0.92 1.49
CA LEU A 79 10.08 0.02 0.55
C LEU A 79 8.55 -0.18 0.55
N VAL A 80 7.82 0.90 0.36
CA VAL A 80 6.35 0.86 0.26
C VAL A 80 5.92 1.42 -1.09
N VAL A 81 4.97 0.77 -1.75
CA VAL A 81 4.28 1.30 -2.93
C VAL A 81 2.87 1.67 -2.51
N VAL A 82 2.46 2.91 -2.76
CA VAL A 82 1.14 3.43 -2.37
C VAL A 82 0.33 3.73 -3.62
N ARG A 83 -0.69 2.93 -3.89
CA ARG A 83 -1.58 3.09 -5.04
C ARG A 83 -2.81 3.92 -4.69
N PHE A 84 -3.00 5.00 -5.45
CA PHE A 84 -4.23 5.79 -5.47
C PHE A 84 -5.01 5.46 -6.74
N GLY A 85 -6.16 4.81 -6.58
CA GLY A 85 -7.03 4.44 -7.70
C GLY A 85 -8.03 5.54 -8.07
N ASP A 86 -8.74 5.35 -9.17
CA ASP A 86 -9.65 6.36 -9.74
C ASP A 86 -11.05 6.30 -9.14
N LYS A 87 -11.45 5.13 -8.63
CA LYS A 87 -12.84 4.82 -8.32
C LYS A 87 -13.30 5.34 -6.96
N TYR A 88 -12.43 5.39 -5.98
CA TYR A 88 -12.72 5.85 -4.62
C TYR A 88 -11.61 6.74 -4.10
N LYS A 89 -11.95 7.62 -3.14
CA LYS A 89 -10.93 8.40 -2.44
C LYS A 89 -10.22 7.49 -1.43
N GLN A 90 -8.93 7.30 -1.61
CA GLN A 90 -8.14 6.44 -0.72
C GLN A 90 -7.48 7.27 0.39
N TRP A 91 -8.30 7.71 1.35
CA TRP A 91 -7.79 8.44 2.52
C TRP A 91 -6.76 7.61 3.32
N ASN A 92 -7.00 6.31 3.43
CA ASN A 92 -6.08 5.40 4.12
C ASN A 92 -4.75 5.26 3.40
N ALA A 93 -4.73 5.31 2.07
CA ALA A 93 -3.49 5.32 1.30
C ALA A 93 -2.66 6.58 1.58
N ALA A 94 -3.31 7.75 1.66
CA ALA A 94 -2.64 9.00 2.02
C ALA A 94 -2.10 8.95 3.47
N PHE A 95 -2.83 8.33 4.38
CA PHE A 95 -2.38 8.11 5.75
C PHE A 95 -1.14 7.20 5.79
N ASP A 96 -1.13 6.11 5.03
CA ASP A 96 0.03 5.21 4.94
C ASP A 96 1.25 5.92 4.37
N ALA A 97 1.08 6.73 3.32
CA ALA A 97 2.16 7.53 2.75
C ALA A 97 2.74 8.52 3.77
N GLY A 98 1.90 9.21 4.53
CA GLY A 98 2.32 10.11 5.59
C GLY A 98 3.06 9.38 6.72
N TYR A 99 2.61 8.17 7.05
CA TYR A 99 3.29 7.32 8.03
C TYR A 99 4.69 6.91 7.55
N CYS A 100 4.83 6.52 6.28
CA CYS A 100 6.14 6.25 5.68
C CYS A 100 7.06 7.47 5.75
N ALA A 101 6.56 8.65 5.39
CA ALA A 101 7.32 9.89 5.45
C ALA A 101 7.79 10.20 6.87
N ALA A 102 6.95 10.01 7.88
CA ALA A 102 7.30 10.23 9.29
C ALA A 102 8.35 9.24 9.81
N LEU A 103 8.39 8.03 9.27
CA LEU A 103 9.38 6.99 9.60
C LEU A 103 10.67 7.08 8.79
N ASP A 104 10.80 8.04 7.89
CA ASP A 104 11.89 8.06 6.90
C ASP A 104 11.94 6.77 6.04
N LYS A 105 10.79 6.13 5.85
CA LYS A 105 10.62 4.95 5.04
C LYS A 105 10.45 5.35 3.57
N PRO A 106 11.30 4.87 2.65
CA PRO A 106 11.11 5.19 1.24
C PRO A 106 9.78 4.65 0.72
N TYR A 107 9.10 5.45 -0.08
CA TYR A 107 7.87 5.02 -0.74
C TYR A 107 7.75 5.57 -2.16
N ILE A 108 7.03 4.83 -2.98
CA ILE A 108 6.68 5.17 -4.35
C ILE A 108 5.18 5.40 -4.40
N THR A 109 4.72 6.52 -4.93
CA THR A 109 3.31 6.70 -5.26
C THR A 109 3.01 6.15 -6.64
N LEU A 110 1.84 5.53 -6.79
CA LEU A 110 1.35 4.99 -8.06
C LEU A 110 -0.07 5.51 -8.29
N HIS A 111 -0.25 6.38 -9.28
CA HIS A 111 -1.55 6.97 -9.58
C HIS A 111 -1.59 7.52 -11.01
N ASP A 112 -2.79 7.73 -11.52
CA ASP A 112 -3.04 8.38 -12.81
C ASP A 112 -2.56 9.84 -12.81
N GLU A 113 -2.21 10.36 -13.99
CA GLU A 113 -1.81 11.76 -14.18
C GLU A 113 -2.87 12.77 -13.68
N ALA A 114 -4.14 12.40 -13.75
CA ALA A 114 -5.24 13.24 -13.26
C ALA A 114 -5.13 13.55 -11.75
N LEU A 115 -4.38 12.74 -10.99
CA LEU A 115 -4.20 12.92 -9.54
C LEU A 115 -2.92 13.67 -9.16
N ILE A 116 -2.12 14.12 -10.11
CA ILE A 116 -0.87 14.84 -9.84
C ILE A 116 -1.12 16.07 -8.96
N HIS A 117 -2.11 16.89 -9.30
CA HIS A 117 -2.40 18.10 -8.53
C HIS A 117 -2.91 17.82 -7.11
N PRO A 118 -3.93 16.96 -6.91
CA PRO A 118 -4.41 16.68 -5.55
C PRO A 118 -3.40 15.93 -4.67
N LEU A 119 -2.49 15.18 -5.25
CA LEU A 119 -1.47 14.40 -4.52
C LEU A 119 -0.10 15.07 -4.48
N LYS A 120 0.03 16.31 -4.86
CA LYS A 120 1.32 17.01 -4.99
C LYS A 120 2.18 16.96 -3.73
N GLU A 121 1.59 17.04 -2.55
CA GLU A 121 2.34 16.99 -1.29
C GLU A 121 2.72 15.56 -0.92
N VAL A 122 1.86 14.60 -1.21
CA VAL A 122 2.14 13.17 -1.04
C VAL A 122 3.27 12.72 -1.97
N ASP A 123 3.22 13.16 -3.23
CA ASP A 123 4.27 12.88 -4.23
C ASP A 123 5.59 13.58 -3.88
N ALA A 124 5.52 14.80 -3.35
CA ALA A 124 6.72 15.55 -2.99
C ALA A 124 7.56 14.88 -1.90
N ALA A 125 6.93 14.15 -0.98
CA ALA A 125 7.62 13.41 0.06
C ALA A 125 8.04 11.99 -0.38
N ALA A 126 7.55 11.51 -1.52
CA ALA A 126 7.91 10.21 -2.07
C ALA A 126 9.29 10.24 -2.76
N GLN A 127 9.96 9.11 -2.83
CA GLN A 127 11.20 8.95 -3.57
C GLN A 127 10.97 8.84 -5.08
N ALA A 128 9.78 8.36 -5.48
CA ALA A 128 9.35 8.36 -6.88
C ALA A 128 7.82 8.41 -6.97
N TRP A 129 7.31 8.88 -8.09
CA TRP A 129 5.90 8.76 -8.46
C TRP A 129 5.80 8.08 -9.82
N ALA A 130 4.99 7.03 -9.88
CA ALA A 130 4.76 6.23 -11.07
C ALA A 130 3.31 6.37 -11.53
N THR A 131 3.08 6.24 -12.82
CA THR A 131 1.74 6.23 -13.40
C THR A 131 1.33 4.84 -13.87
N THR A 132 2.28 3.90 -13.97
CA THR A 132 2.04 2.52 -14.39
C THR A 132 2.74 1.52 -13.47
N THR A 133 2.20 0.30 -13.42
CA THR A 133 2.81 -0.81 -12.66
C THR A 133 4.17 -1.21 -13.24
N GLU A 134 4.36 -1.09 -14.55
CA GLU A 134 5.63 -1.35 -15.23
C GLU A 134 6.72 -0.40 -14.75
N GLN A 135 6.40 0.86 -14.55
CA GLN A 135 7.36 1.84 -14.00
C GLN A 135 7.80 1.45 -12.59
N VAL A 136 6.88 0.97 -11.76
CA VAL A 136 7.22 0.47 -10.42
C VAL A 136 8.18 -0.71 -10.53
N VAL A 137 7.92 -1.67 -11.41
CA VAL A 137 8.80 -2.83 -11.62
C VAL A 137 10.20 -2.38 -12.07
N GLU A 138 10.29 -1.39 -12.96
CA GLU A 138 11.59 -0.85 -13.41
C GLU A 138 12.37 -0.18 -12.26
N ILE A 139 11.69 0.53 -11.36
CA ILE A 139 12.31 1.10 -10.17
C ILE A 139 12.86 -0.03 -9.28
N LEU A 140 12.07 -1.07 -9.03
CA LEU A 140 12.48 -2.21 -8.22
C LEU A 140 13.69 -2.95 -8.84
N ARG A 141 13.71 -3.09 -10.17
CA ARG A 141 14.85 -3.64 -10.90
C ARG A 141 16.11 -2.82 -10.67
N TYR A 142 15.98 -1.50 -10.71
CA TYR A 142 17.12 -0.61 -10.47
C TYR A 142 17.62 -0.70 -9.02
N VAL A 143 16.72 -0.72 -8.05
CA VAL A 143 17.05 -0.84 -6.63
C VAL A 143 17.83 -2.12 -6.32
N LEU A 144 17.49 -3.20 -7.01
CA LEU A 144 18.14 -4.52 -6.82
C LEU A 144 19.33 -4.78 -7.72
N LYS A 145 19.80 -3.78 -8.50
CA LYS A 145 21.04 -3.95 -9.26
C LYS A 145 22.23 -4.14 -8.31
N PRO A 146 23.11 -5.13 -8.60
CA PRO A 146 24.32 -5.34 -7.83
C PRO A 146 25.32 -4.20 -7.98
#